data_a9d9f47a4a6fe9d6b98d391e855d45fd
#
_entry.id   a9d9f47a4a6fe9d6b98d391e855d45fd
#
_cell.length_a   1.000
_cell.length_b   1.000
_cell.length_c   1.000
_cell.angle_alpha   90.00
_cell.angle_beta   90.00
_cell.angle_gamma   90.00
#
_symmetry.space_group_name_H-M   'P 1'
#
loop_
_entity.id
_entity.type
_entity.pdbx_description
1 polymer ?
#
loop_
_entity_poly.entity_id
_entity_poly.type
_entity_poly.pdbx_seq_one_letter_code
_entity_poly.pdbx_strand_id
1 'polypeptide(L)'
;MALVVTIIVLLILAGVAINLTIGQNGIFTRAQNATAKYEEASLNEQDEMDKAVNFIDKYMNGGNDNQDEHITEVEGVTIPKGFYYVGGTKADGIVISDKPADENVYSEEKHADQANIPGDGLVGNQFVWVPVETPADFKTYEGYYYGEEDNELYMCYEPSQEGYRYDEEETEYNLMKQSVEDNKGFYVARYEAGKEKINGVDTVVSKKGATVWNKIAWGDSMTSIGTEGAVAKAQGMYTNKEEYAVTSTLIYGAQWDAIMAWIDPAYKTTSCEADSFVRDSTGKGNYQESANTNTWKGDVATCGISDDYRVKNIYDLAGNVEEWTMEASNTYSRVYRGGHYSLPGSTDPASLRNGYHPDYDSYDGIGFRVALYL
;
A
#
# COMPACT_ATOMS: atom_id res chain seq x y z
N MET A 1 -9.54 -69.39 17.89
CA MET A 1 -10.44 -68.26 18.14
C MET A 1 -9.89 -67.30 19.19
N ALA A 2 -9.44 -67.71 20.37
CA ALA A 2 -8.92 -66.81 21.41
C ALA A 2 -7.79 -65.90 20.95
N LEU A 3 -6.81 -66.37 20.19
CA LEU A 3 -5.67 -65.59 19.69
C LEU A 3 -6.10 -64.46 18.78
N VAL A 4 -7.07 -64.69 17.87
CA VAL A 4 -7.56 -63.67 16.93
C VAL A 4 -8.33 -62.56 17.67
N VAL A 5 -9.13 -62.91 18.67
CA VAL A 5 -9.86 -61.93 19.51
C VAL A 5 -8.87 -61.09 20.31
N THR A 6 -7.81 -61.68 20.87
CA THR A 6 -6.78 -60.96 21.59
C THR A 6 -6.03 -59.95 20.71
N ILE A 7 -5.69 -60.32 19.47
CA ILE A 7 -5.03 -59.43 18.52
C ILE A 7 -5.95 -58.25 18.14
N ILE A 8 -7.23 -58.51 17.88
CA ILE A 8 -8.21 -57.44 17.55
C ILE A 8 -8.37 -56.46 18.73
N VAL A 9 -8.47 -56.97 19.96
CA VAL A 9 -8.59 -56.11 21.16
C VAL A 9 -7.32 -55.27 21.33
N LEU A 10 -6.14 -55.82 21.12
CA LEU A 10 -4.87 -55.05 21.21
C LEU A 10 -4.77 -53.98 20.13
N LEU A 11 -5.21 -54.25 18.91
CA LEU A 11 -5.23 -53.28 17.82
C LEU A 11 -6.24 -52.13 18.11
N ILE A 12 -7.39 -52.41 18.68
CA ILE A 12 -8.36 -51.43 19.07
C ILE A 12 -7.81 -50.55 20.22
N LEU A 13 -7.21 -51.16 21.23
CA LEU A 13 -6.61 -50.43 22.35
C LEU A 13 -5.43 -49.57 21.90
N ALA A 14 -4.60 -50.06 20.97
CA ALA A 14 -3.52 -49.28 20.39
C ALA A 14 -4.06 -48.12 19.56
N GLY A 15 -5.11 -48.33 18.77
CA GLY A 15 -5.75 -47.25 17.99
C GLY A 15 -6.38 -46.16 18.86
N VAL A 16 -7.03 -46.56 19.96
CA VAL A 16 -7.58 -45.61 20.94
C VAL A 16 -6.46 -44.83 21.66
N ALA A 17 -5.38 -45.53 22.05
CA ALA A 17 -4.24 -44.88 22.70
C ALA A 17 -3.54 -43.85 21.77
N ILE A 18 -3.37 -44.19 20.50
CA ILE A 18 -2.81 -43.30 19.48
C ILE A 18 -3.72 -42.08 19.27
N ASN A 19 -5.02 -42.31 19.16
CA ASN A 19 -5.97 -41.19 18.95
C ASN A 19 -6.06 -40.23 20.16
N LEU A 20 -5.93 -40.78 21.37
CA LEU A 20 -5.88 -39.97 22.60
C LEU A 20 -4.58 -39.16 22.74
N THR A 21 -3.48 -39.64 22.13
CA THR A 21 -2.17 -38.96 22.23
C THR A 21 -1.91 -37.98 21.08
N ILE A 22 -2.18 -38.36 19.84
CA ILE A 22 -1.82 -37.62 18.62
C ILE A 22 -3.00 -37.26 17.70
N GLY A 23 -4.24 -37.66 18.06
CA GLY A 23 -5.45 -37.23 17.33
C GLY A 23 -5.74 -35.72 17.44
N GLN A 24 -6.67 -35.20 16.65
CA GLN A 24 -7.04 -33.78 16.63
C GLN A 24 -7.41 -33.20 18.01
N ASN A 25 -7.88 -34.04 18.94
CA ASN A 25 -8.15 -33.71 20.33
C ASN A 25 -7.17 -34.39 21.32
N GLY A 26 -6.05 -34.90 20.82
CA GLY A 26 -5.05 -35.60 21.61
C GLY A 26 -4.29 -34.68 22.56
N ILE A 27 -3.66 -35.27 23.58
CA ILE A 27 -2.91 -34.55 24.61
C ILE A 27 -1.80 -33.71 24.00
N PHE A 28 -1.11 -34.20 22.96
CA PHE A 28 -0.06 -33.43 22.25
C PHE A 28 -0.63 -32.21 21.52
N THR A 29 -1.74 -32.34 20.83
CA THR A 29 -2.39 -31.21 20.13
C THR A 29 -2.89 -30.15 21.13
N ARG A 30 -3.43 -30.58 22.26
CA ARG A 30 -3.84 -29.67 23.34
C ARG A 30 -2.64 -28.97 23.99
N ALA A 31 -1.53 -29.67 24.18
CA ALA A 31 -0.30 -29.09 24.70
C ALA A 31 0.29 -28.05 23.74
N GLN A 32 0.36 -28.34 22.43
CA GLN A 32 0.80 -27.39 21.41
C GLN A 32 -0.09 -26.15 21.37
N ASN A 33 -1.41 -26.32 21.37
CA ASN A 33 -2.35 -25.20 21.41
C ASN A 33 -2.26 -24.40 22.69
N ALA A 34 -1.99 -25.02 23.83
CA ALA A 34 -1.76 -24.33 25.10
C ALA A 34 -0.44 -23.55 25.06
N THR A 35 0.62 -24.11 24.50
CA THR A 35 1.91 -23.41 24.32
C THR A 35 1.75 -22.19 23.40
N ALA A 36 1.08 -22.33 22.26
CA ALA A 36 0.84 -21.22 21.33
C ALA A 36 0.02 -20.08 22.00
N LYS A 37 -1.02 -20.44 22.77
CA LYS A 37 -1.79 -19.44 23.54
C LYS A 37 -0.99 -18.80 24.66
N TYR A 38 -0.09 -19.52 25.29
CA TYR A 38 0.80 -18.99 26.31
C TYR A 38 1.84 -18.02 25.71
N GLU A 39 2.40 -18.37 24.55
CA GLU A 39 3.31 -17.50 23.81
C GLU A 39 2.60 -16.22 23.37
N GLU A 40 1.38 -16.31 22.84
CA GLU A 40 0.55 -15.16 22.45
C GLU A 40 0.23 -14.27 23.67
N ALA A 41 -0.17 -14.87 24.78
CA ALA A 41 -0.45 -14.12 26.02
C ALA A 41 0.83 -13.46 26.58
N SER A 42 1.98 -14.15 26.52
CA SER A 42 3.26 -13.62 26.99
C SER A 42 3.74 -12.44 26.14
N LEU A 43 3.52 -12.49 24.82
CA LEU A 43 3.82 -11.36 23.91
C LEU A 43 2.92 -10.15 24.22
N ASN A 44 1.64 -10.38 24.48
CA ASN A 44 0.72 -9.31 24.86
C ASN A 44 1.07 -8.70 26.23
N GLU A 45 1.43 -9.53 27.22
CA GLU A 45 1.90 -9.04 28.53
C GLU A 45 3.21 -8.25 28.42
N GLN A 46 4.13 -8.67 27.56
CA GLN A 46 5.37 -7.94 27.29
C GLN A 46 5.08 -6.57 26.67
N ASP A 47 4.20 -6.52 25.70
CA ASP A 47 3.80 -5.27 25.02
C ASP A 47 3.09 -4.30 25.99
N GLU A 48 2.23 -4.83 26.90
CA GLU A 48 1.61 -4.03 27.95
C GLU A 48 2.61 -3.57 29.01
N MET A 49 3.60 -4.40 29.34
CA MET A 49 4.66 -4.05 30.28
C MET A 49 5.58 -2.97 29.70
N ASP A 50 5.94 -3.06 28.43
CA ASP A 50 6.74 -2.05 27.73
C ASP A 50 5.99 -0.72 27.63
N LYS A 51 4.67 -0.73 27.38
CA LYS A 51 3.82 0.47 27.46
C LYS A 51 3.78 1.06 28.86
N ALA A 52 3.69 0.22 29.90
CA ALA A 52 3.70 0.66 31.29
C ALA A 52 5.08 1.21 31.72
N VAL A 53 6.17 0.60 31.29
CA VAL A 53 7.54 1.08 31.54
C VAL A 53 7.75 2.43 30.87
N ASN A 54 7.38 2.57 29.59
CA ASN A 54 7.45 3.84 28.86
C ASN A 54 6.58 4.92 29.53
N PHE A 55 5.40 4.58 30.02
CA PHE A 55 4.56 5.50 30.79
C PHE A 55 5.23 5.92 32.10
N ILE A 56 5.83 4.98 32.85
CA ILE A 56 6.54 5.26 34.10
C ILE A 56 7.75 6.12 33.86
N ASP A 57 8.57 5.81 32.86
CA ASP A 57 9.74 6.61 32.50
C ASP A 57 9.37 8.03 32.09
N LYS A 58 8.30 8.19 31.32
CA LYS A 58 7.79 9.50 30.92
C LYS A 58 7.33 10.38 32.08
N TYR A 59 6.64 9.79 33.07
CA TYR A 59 6.01 10.55 34.16
C TYR A 59 6.78 10.55 35.49
N MET A 60 7.65 9.57 35.74
CA MET A 60 8.34 9.43 37.03
C MET A 60 9.81 9.82 37.01
N ASN A 61 10.50 9.68 35.89
CA ASN A 61 11.95 9.90 35.81
C ASN A 61 12.37 11.26 35.23
N GLY A 62 11.40 12.16 34.93
CA GLY A 62 11.70 13.50 34.43
C GLY A 62 12.64 13.45 33.21
N GLY A 63 12.40 12.49 32.31
CA GLY A 63 13.13 12.38 31.08
C GLY A 63 13.10 13.71 30.33
N ASN A 64 14.23 14.15 29.83
CA ASN A 64 14.38 15.35 29.08
C ASN A 64 13.29 15.39 27.99
N ASP A 65 12.38 16.34 28.10
CA ASP A 65 11.20 16.56 27.27
C ASP A 65 11.54 17.00 25.82
N ASN A 66 12.63 16.53 25.25
CA ASN A 66 13.07 16.98 23.94
C ASN A 66 12.93 15.96 22.79
N GLN A 67 12.22 14.83 22.98
CA GLN A 67 12.13 13.83 21.92
C GLN A 67 10.75 13.29 21.56
N ASP A 68 9.63 13.76 22.15
CA ASP A 68 8.28 13.26 21.80
C ASP A 68 7.22 14.36 21.74
N GLU A 69 7.53 15.56 21.29
CA GLU A 69 6.45 16.38 20.71
C GLU A 69 6.09 15.73 19.39
N HIS A 70 5.00 14.95 19.41
CA HIS A 70 4.38 14.43 18.21
C HIS A 70 4.12 15.61 17.27
N ILE A 71 4.92 15.71 16.22
CA ILE A 71 4.78 16.75 15.21
C ILE A 71 3.43 16.54 14.54
N THR A 72 2.50 17.47 14.75
CA THR A 72 1.14 17.39 14.19
C THR A 72 0.98 18.17 12.90
N GLU A 73 1.97 18.99 12.54
CA GLU A 73 1.97 19.80 11.33
C GLU A 73 3.40 20.06 10.83
N VAL A 74 3.60 19.99 9.52
CA VAL A 74 4.86 20.34 8.84
C VAL A 74 4.52 21.16 7.59
N GLU A 75 5.07 22.37 7.47
CA GLU A 75 4.83 23.29 6.33
C GLU A 75 3.34 23.51 6.00
N GLY A 76 2.47 23.54 7.03
CA GLY A 76 1.03 23.67 6.86
C GLY A 76 0.32 22.39 6.43
N VAL A 77 0.99 21.24 6.50
CA VAL A 77 0.42 19.92 6.23
C VAL A 77 0.20 19.18 7.53
N THR A 78 -1.00 18.71 7.76
CA THR A 78 -1.37 17.91 8.94
C THR A 78 -0.71 16.54 8.93
N ILE A 79 -0.01 16.20 10.02
CA ILE A 79 0.45 14.84 10.31
C ILE A 79 -0.64 14.14 11.14
N PRO A 80 -1.35 13.16 10.59
CA PRO A 80 -2.49 12.57 11.27
C PRO A 80 -2.07 11.73 12.48
N LYS A 81 -2.97 11.62 13.47
CA LYS A 81 -2.78 10.72 14.60
C LYS A 81 -2.44 9.30 14.11
N GLY A 82 -1.46 8.67 14.78
CA GLY A 82 -0.97 7.34 14.43
C GLY A 82 0.18 7.34 13.42
N PHE A 83 0.57 8.53 12.92
CA PHE A 83 1.70 8.68 12.02
C PHE A 83 2.74 9.66 12.57
N TYR A 84 3.97 9.49 12.14
CA TYR A 84 5.14 10.28 12.52
C TYR A 84 5.74 10.90 11.27
N TYR A 85 6.09 12.19 11.34
CA TYR A 85 6.89 12.83 10.30
C TYR A 85 8.28 12.19 10.27
N VAL A 86 8.70 11.72 9.11
CA VAL A 86 10.02 11.08 8.93
C VAL A 86 10.88 11.80 7.90
N GLY A 87 10.42 12.90 7.33
CA GLY A 87 11.19 13.78 6.45
C GLY A 87 10.46 14.22 5.19
N GLY A 88 11.19 14.82 4.26
CA GLY A 88 10.64 15.42 3.04
C GLY A 88 10.10 16.83 3.26
N THR A 89 9.76 17.49 2.17
CA THR A 89 9.20 18.84 2.14
C THR A 89 7.86 18.83 1.42
N LYS A 90 7.06 19.88 1.55
CA LYS A 90 5.83 20.02 0.78
C LYS A 90 6.07 20.00 -0.73
N ALA A 91 7.22 20.54 -1.18
CA ALA A 91 7.59 20.56 -2.60
C ALA A 91 7.96 19.20 -3.17
N ASP A 92 8.64 18.35 -2.38
CA ASP A 92 9.15 17.05 -2.82
C ASP A 92 8.38 15.86 -2.25
N GLY A 93 7.39 16.12 -1.40
CA GLY A 93 6.56 15.16 -0.70
C GLY A 93 7.00 14.95 0.74
N ILE A 94 6.21 15.45 1.71
CA ILE A 94 6.37 15.13 3.13
C ILE A 94 6.12 13.65 3.30
N VAL A 95 7.03 12.96 3.99
CA VAL A 95 6.91 11.53 4.27
C VAL A 95 6.52 11.32 5.71
N ILE A 96 5.51 10.48 5.92
CA ILE A 96 5.07 10.01 7.22
C ILE A 96 5.20 8.48 7.31
N SER A 97 5.31 7.97 8.53
CA SER A 97 5.36 6.54 8.82
C SER A 97 4.44 6.20 10.00
N ASP A 98 3.84 5.01 9.99
CA ASP A 98 3.05 4.47 11.12
C ASP A 98 3.93 3.97 12.29
N LYS A 99 5.25 4.13 12.17
CA LYS A 99 6.21 3.90 13.24
C LYS A 99 7.13 5.10 13.35
N PRO A 100 7.57 5.45 14.56
CA PRO A 100 8.58 6.49 14.74
C PRO A 100 9.86 6.10 14.00
N ALA A 101 10.61 7.10 13.56
CA ALA A 101 11.95 6.88 13.07
C ALA A 101 12.86 6.42 14.22
N ASP A 102 13.72 5.42 13.97
CA ASP A 102 14.77 5.08 14.91
C ASP A 102 15.77 6.25 14.95
N GLU A 103 16.22 6.65 16.16
CA GLU A 103 17.21 7.71 16.37
C GLU A 103 18.49 7.49 15.55
N ASN A 104 18.87 6.24 15.28
CA ASN A 104 20.02 5.90 14.45
C ASN A 104 19.79 6.15 12.95
N VAL A 105 18.55 6.26 12.52
CA VAL A 105 18.17 6.47 11.11
C VAL A 105 17.90 7.95 10.84
N TYR A 106 17.32 8.66 11.81
CA TYR A 106 16.97 10.07 11.72
C TYR A 106 17.47 10.84 12.94
N SER A 107 18.58 11.59 12.78
CA SER A 107 18.95 12.67 13.69
C SER A 107 18.34 14.00 13.20
N GLU A 108 18.20 15.00 14.10
CA GLU A 108 17.77 16.36 13.72
C GLU A 108 18.63 16.95 12.59
N GLU A 109 19.93 16.64 12.55
CA GLU A 109 20.84 17.02 11.46
C GLU A 109 20.44 16.39 10.11
N LYS A 110 19.91 15.17 10.11
CA LYS A 110 19.44 14.50 8.89
C LYS A 110 18.05 14.97 8.46
N HIS A 111 17.24 15.49 9.37
CA HIS A 111 15.98 16.16 9.06
C HIS A 111 16.18 17.50 8.35
N ALA A 112 17.31 18.18 8.56
CA ALA A 112 17.59 19.47 7.93
C ALA A 112 17.99 19.37 6.44
N ASP A 113 18.42 18.19 5.98
CA ASP A 113 18.95 17.95 4.61
C ASP A 113 17.98 17.08 3.77
N GLN A 114 16.72 17.48 3.68
CA GLN A 114 15.59 16.59 3.51
C GLN A 114 15.07 16.36 2.09
N ALA A 115 15.76 16.82 1.07
CA ALA A 115 15.39 16.49 -0.32
C ALA A 115 15.50 14.97 -0.61
N ASN A 116 16.26 14.24 0.22
CA ASN A 116 16.54 12.82 0.01
C ASN A 116 16.37 12.01 1.28
N ILE A 117 15.15 11.52 1.54
CA ILE A 117 14.93 10.57 2.63
C ILE A 117 15.40 9.19 2.17
N PRO A 118 16.43 8.60 2.79
CA PRO A 118 16.79 7.22 2.50
C PRO A 118 15.61 6.32 2.87
N GLY A 119 15.19 5.46 1.97
CA GLY A 119 14.19 4.44 2.28
C GLY A 119 14.70 3.37 3.23
N ASP A 120 16.02 3.32 3.46
CA ASP A 120 16.68 2.30 4.27
C ASP A 120 16.57 2.63 5.76
N GLY A 121 16.14 1.66 6.56
CA GLY A 121 16.06 1.76 8.01
C GLY A 121 14.71 2.24 8.57
N LEU A 122 13.76 2.65 7.75
CA LEU A 122 12.39 2.90 8.20
C LEU A 122 11.62 1.57 8.24
N VAL A 123 11.12 1.20 9.41
CA VAL A 123 10.47 -0.10 9.63
C VAL A 123 8.94 -0.06 9.45
N GLY A 124 8.34 1.12 9.53
CA GLY A 124 6.90 1.34 9.37
C GLY A 124 6.43 1.40 7.91
N ASN A 125 5.11 1.41 7.76
CA ASN A 125 4.49 1.74 6.49
C ASN A 125 4.62 3.23 6.21
N GLN A 126 5.00 3.59 4.99
CA GLN A 126 5.34 4.96 4.63
C GLN A 126 4.37 5.53 3.61
N PHE A 127 4.04 6.81 3.80
CA PHE A 127 3.14 7.55 2.92
C PHE A 127 3.73 8.93 2.60
N VAL A 128 3.38 9.44 1.44
CA VAL A 128 3.88 10.72 0.91
C VAL A 128 2.71 11.66 0.71
N TRP A 129 2.84 12.89 1.20
CA TRP A 129 1.87 13.95 0.95
C TRP A 129 1.94 14.44 -0.49
N VAL A 130 0.79 14.48 -1.14
CA VAL A 130 0.57 15.02 -2.48
C VAL A 130 -0.25 16.30 -2.36
N PRO A 131 0.30 17.47 -2.70
CA PRO A 131 -0.43 18.73 -2.62
C PRO A 131 -1.47 18.87 -3.73
N VAL A 132 -2.64 19.36 -3.38
CA VAL A 132 -3.72 19.78 -4.30
C VAL A 132 -4.15 21.18 -3.90
N GLU A 133 -3.42 22.20 -4.35
CA GLU A 133 -3.62 23.59 -3.93
C GLU A 133 -4.97 24.16 -4.39
N THR A 134 -5.43 23.73 -5.56
CA THR A 134 -6.67 24.22 -6.16
C THR A 134 -7.67 23.06 -6.26
N PRO A 135 -8.81 23.08 -5.55
CA PRO A 135 -9.81 22.01 -5.62
C PRO A 135 -10.29 21.70 -7.04
N ALA A 136 -10.37 22.71 -7.92
CA ALA A 136 -10.76 22.51 -9.32
C ALA A 136 -9.74 21.68 -10.12
N ASP A 137 -8.52 21.52 -9.63
CA ASP A 137 -7.48 20.67 -10.22
C ASP A 137 -7.59 19.20 -9.76
N PHE A 138 -8.42 18.94 -8.74
CA PHE A 138 -8.66 17.58 -8.26
C PHE A 138 -9.79 16.94 -9.05
N LYS A 139 -9.41 16.27 -10.13
CA LYS A 139 -10.33 15.58 -11.04
C LYS A 139 -9.55 14.54 -11.84
N THR A 140 -10.28 13.62 -12.44
CA THR A 140 -9.75 12.76 -13.49
C THR A 140 -9.58 13.60 -14.76
N TYR A 141 -8.36 13.64 -15.32
CA TYR A 141 -8.10 14.34 -16.57
C TYR A 141 -8.47 13.43 -17.72
N GLU A 142 -9.49 13.83 -18.49
CA GLU A 142 -9.95 13.08 -19.65
C GLU A 142 -8.83 12.97 -20.70
N GLY A 143 -8.60 11.75 -21.16
CA GLY A 143 -8.09 11.54 -22.49
C GLY A 143 -6.59 11.55 -22.70
N TYR A 144 -5.74 11.11 -21.75
CA TYR A 144 -4.35 10.84 -22.10
C TYR A 144 -3.99 9.37 -21.92
N TYR A 145 -3.99 8.73 -23.04
CA TYR A 145 -3.20 7.56 -23.32
C TYR A 145 -1.98 8.02 -24.14
N TYR A 146 -0.81 7.85 -23.59
CA TYR A 146 0.43 8.02 -24.33
C TYR A 146 0.92 6.64 -24.73
N GLY A 147 0.45 6.13 -25.86
CA GLY A 147 0.95 4.95 -26.51
C GLY A 147 1.19 5.28 -27.99
N GLU A 148 2.17 4.64 -28.62
CA GLU A 148 2.57 4.98 -29.99
C GLU A 148 1.52 4.69 -31.08
N GLU A 149 0.48 3.88 -30.83
CA GLU A 149 -0.37 3.37 -31.92
C GLU A 149 -1.84 3.76 -31.89
N ASP A 150 -2.42 4.19 -30.76
CA ASP A 150 -3.84 4.50 -30.70
C ASP A 150 -4.12 5.76 -29.89
N ASN A 151 -4.42 6.87 -30.57
CA ASN A 151 -5.02 8.07 -30.02
C ASN A 151 -6.48 7.83 -29.56
N GLU A 152 -6.81 6.66 -29.04
CA GLU A 152 -8.13 6.41 -28.49
C GLU A 152 -8.22 6.99 -27.08
N LEU A 153 -9.08 7.98 -26.95
CA LEU A 153 -9.56 8.54 -25.70
C LEU A 153 -10.24 7.45 -24.86
N TYR A 154 -9.53 6.89 -23.90
CA TYR A 154 -10.21 6.09 -22.89
C TYR A 154 -11.07 7.04 -22.05
N MET A 155 -12.38 6.87 -22.16
CA MET A 155 -13.33 7.61 -21.33
C MET A 155 -13.21 7.10 -19.91
N CYS A 156 -12.84 7.99 -19.00
CA CYS A 156 -12.72 7.71 -17.59
C CYS A 156 -14.03 8.09 -16.92
N TYR A 157 -14.59 7.15 -16.17
CA TYR A 157 -15.79 7.40 -15.43
C TYR A 157 -15.46 7.57 -13.95
N GLU A 158 -15.75 8.75 -13.44
CA GLU A 158 -15.76 8.99 -12.00
C GLU A 158 -16.84 8.09 -11.35
N PRO A 159 -16.68 7.74 -10.06
CA PRO A 159 -17.62 6.86 -9.34
C PRO A 159 -19.08 7.32 -9.29
N SER A 160 -19.37 8.53 -9.81
CA SER A 160 -20.72 9.12 -9.84
C SER A 160 -21.69 8.46 -10.81
N GLN A 161 -21.24 7.58 -11.71
CA GLN A 161 -22.11 6.96 -12.72
C GLN A 161 -22.69 5.63 -12.25
N GLU A 162 -24.01 5.52 -12.27
CA GLU A 162 -24.75 4.31 -11.92
C GLU A 162 -24.35 3.14 -12.84
N GLY A 163 -24.09 1.96 -12.24
CA GLY A 163 -23.66 0.75 -12.96
C GLY A 163 -22.13 0.55 -13.06
N TYR A 164 -21.33 1.53 -12.64
CA TYR A 164 -19.86 1.47 -12.66
C TYR A 164 -19.24 1.37 -11.25
N ARG A 165 -20.07 1.26 -10.22
CA ARG A 165 -19.67 1.35 -8.82
C ARG A 165 -20.41 0.34 -7.95
N TYR A 166 -19.84 0.04 -6.77
CA TYR A 166 -20.56 -0.58 -5.67
C TYR A 166 -21.33 0.50 -4.86
N ASP A 167 -22.28 0.09 -4.02
CA ASP A 167 -23.26 0.99 -3.41
C ASP A 167 -22.65 2.16 -2.60
N GLU A 168 -21.56 1.91 -1.89
CA GLU A 168 -20.91 2.91 -1.03
C GLU A 168 -19.86 3.78 -1.75
N GLU A 169 -19.44 3.42 -2.95
CA GLU A 169 -18.29 4.04 -3.64
C GLU A 169 -18.48 5.55 -3.88
N GLU A 170 -19.67 5.99 -4.23
CA GLU A 170 -19.94 7.44 -4.41
C GLU A 170 -19.79 8.20 -3.10
N THR A 171 -20.28 7.63 -1.99
CA THR A 171 -20.17 8.23 -0.67
C THR A 171 -18.71 8.33 -0.25
N GLU A 172 -17.94 7.25 -0.42
CA GLU A 172 -16.51 7.21 -0.11
C GLU A 172 -15.71 8.21 -0.97
N TYR A 173 -15.99 8.27 -2.27
CA TYR A 173 -15.38 9.23 -3.19
C TYR A 173 -15.66 10.68 -2.77
N ASN A 174 -16.90 11.00 -2.41
CA ASN A 174 -17.26 12.35 -1.97
C ASN A 174 -16.61 12.73 -0.64
N LEU A 175 -16.48 11.79 0.31
CA LEU A 175 -15.75 12.00 1.56
C LEU A 175 -14.26 12.25 1.30
N MET A 176 -13.64 11.41 0.48
CA MET A 176 -12.25 11.57 0.08
C MET A 176 -12.01 12.92 -0.62
N LYS A 177 -12.86 13.27 -1.58
CA LYS A 177 -12.79 14.56 -2.29
C LYS A 177 -12.93 15.75 -1.34
N GLN A 178 -13.89 15.72 -0.41
CA GLN A 178 -14.05 16.77 0.59
C GLN A 178 -12.80 16.89 1.46
N SER A 179 -12.23 15.76 1.92
CA SER A 179 -10.99 15.77 2.69
C SER A 179 -9.83 16.39 1.91
N VAL A 180 -9.68 16.06 0.62
CA VAL A 180 -8.65 16.69 -0.24
C VAL A 180 -8.86 18.19 -0.38
N GLU A 181 -10.12 18.66 -0.52
CA GLU A 181 -10.46 20.07 -0.60
C GLU A 181 -10.15 20.81 0.70
N ASP A 182 -10.45 20.22 1.85
CA ASP A 182 -10.24 20.83 3.17
C ASP A 182 -8.75 20.88 3.55
N ASN A 183 -8.02 19.81 3.31
CA ASN A 183 -6.63 19.66 3.68
C ASN A 183 -5.64 20.14 2.60
N LYS A 184 -6.09 20.44 1.37
CA LYS A 184 -5.27 20.83 0.23
C LYS A 184 -4.31 19.72 -0.24
N GLY A 185 -4.74 18.48 -0.10
CA GLY A 185 -3.96 17.31 -0.53
C GLY A 185 -4.40 16.01 0.14
N PHE A 186 -3.63 14.98 -0.07
CA PHE A 186 -3.84 13.64 0.46
C PHE A 186 -2.51 12.91 0.63
N TYR A 187 -2.51 11.79 1.32
CA TYR A 187 -1.35 10.91 1.39
C TYR A 187 -1.49 9.72 0.45
N VAL A 188 -0.41 9.34 -0.21
CA VAL A 188 -0.31 8.12 -1.01
C VAL A 188 0.80 7.23 -0.48
N ALA A 189 0.64 5.92 -0.54
CA ALA A 189 1.67 4.97 -0.17
C ALA A 189 2.97 5.25 -0.93
N ARG A 190 4.08 5.35 -0.19
CA ARG A 190 5.41 5.64 -0.74
C ARG A 190 5.88 4.59 -1.73
N TYR A 191 5.46 3.35 -1.52
CA TYR A 191 5.75 2.17 -2.33
C TYR A 191 4.47 1.56 -2.86
N GLU A 192 4.56 0.78 -3.93
CA GLU A 192 3.50 -0.17 -4.30
C GLU A 192 3.10 -1.02 -3.10
N ALA A 193 1.88 -1.55 -3.10
CA ALA A 193 1.46 -2.46 -2.05
C ALA A 193 2.36 -3.69 -2.00
N GLY A 194 3.07 -3.82 -0.90
CA GLY A 194 3.81 -5.02 -0.57
C GLY A 194 2.97 -5.99 0.24
N LYS A 195 3.39 -7.25 0.27
CA LYS A 195 2.78 -8.32 1.06
C LYS A 195 3.77 -8.86 2.08
N GLU A 196 3.39 -8.80 3.36
CA GLU A 196 4.12 -9.43 4.46
C GLU A 196 3.21 -10.36 5.26
N LYS A 197 3.77 -11.43 5.81
CA LYS A 197 3.03 -12.26 6.78
C LYS A 197 3.19 -11.70 8.17
N ILE A 198 2.09 -11.15 8.71
CA ILE A 198 2.01 -10.67 10.10
C ILE A 198 1.09 -11.63 10.85
N ASN A 199 1.60 -12.28 11.88
CA ASN A 199 0.88 -13.32 12.64
C ASN A 199 0.27 -14.42 11.74
N GLY A 200 0.97 -14.79 10.66
CA GLY A 200 0.53 -15.80 9.72
C GLY A 200 -0.50 -15.35 8.67
N VAL A 201 -0.94 -14.09 8.73
CA VAL A 201 -1.90 -13.49 7.80
C VAL A 201 -1.15 -12.64 6.77
N ASP A 202 -1.49 -12.79 5.49
CA ASP A 202 -0.99 -11.91 4.44
C ASP A 202 -1.56 -10.50 4.64
N THR A 203 -0.68 -9.54 4.88
CA THR A 203 -1.02 -8.16 5.25
C THR A 203 -0.39 -7.19 4.27
N VAL A 204 -1.15 -6.16 3.87
CA VAL A 204 -0.65 -5.10 3.00
C VAL A 204 0.33 -4.21 3.77
N VAL A 205 1.43 -3.86 3.12
CA VAL A 205 2.45 -2.96 3.64
C VAL A 205 2.89 -1.96 2.57
N SER A 206 3.39 -0.80 3.00
CA SER A 206 4.07 0.19 2.14
C SER A 206 5.50 0.37 2.65
N LYS A 207 6.40 -0.55 2.26
CA LYS A 207 7.77 -0.63 2.77
C LYS A 207 8.76 -0.93 1.66
N LYS A 208 9.97 -0.37 1.77
CA LYS A 208 11.09 -0.72 0.87
C LYS A 208 11.46 -2.19 1.01
N GLY A 209 11.66 -2.85 -0.11
CA GLY A 209 12.10 -4.25 -0.17
C GLY A 209 11.00 -5.28 0.09
N ALA A 210 9.76 -4.86 0.35
CA ALA A 210 8.64 -5.80 0.47
C ALA A 210 8.38 -6.52 -0.87
N THR A 211 7.91 -7.76 -0.80
CA THR A 211 7.43 -8.47 -1.99
C THR A 211 6.17 -7.79 -2.50
N VAL A 212 6.14 -7.37 -3.75
CA VAL A 212 4.97 -6.74 -4.36
C VAL A 212 3.75 -7.64 -4.24
N TRP A 213 2.62 -7.07 -3.83
CA TRP A 213 1.35 -7.78 -3.81
C TRP A 213 0.67 -7.69 -5.18
N ASN A 214 1.12 -8.52 -6.08
CA ASN A 214 0.54 -8.72 -7.40
C ASN A 214 -0.34 -9.97 -7.45
N LYS A 215 -0.89 -10.30 -8.62
CA LYS A 215 -1.86 -11.41 -8.79
C LYS A 215 -3.03 -11.28 -7.82
N ILE A 216 -3.58 -10.09 -7.77
CA ILE A 216 -4.70 -9.72 -6.92
C ILE A 216 -5.80 -9.07 -7.78
N ALA A 217 -7.03 -9.55 -7.63
CA ALA A 217 -8.20 -8.92 -8.24
C ALA A 217 -8.43 -7.52 -7.65
N TRP A 218 -9.08 -6.64 -8.39
CA TRP A 218 -9.61 -5.39 -7.85
C TRP A 218 -10.65 -5.66 -6.75
N GLY A 219 -11.57 -6.57 -7.04
CA GLY A 219 -12.65 -7.05 -6.19
C GLY A 219 -13.35 -8.23 -6.85
N ASP A 220 -14.52 -8.63 -6.35
CA ASP A 220 -15.27 -9.77 -6.88
C ASP A 220 -15.99 -9.42 -8.21
N SER A 221 -16.34 -8.14 -8.42
CA SER A 221 -17.04 -7.62 -9.62
C SER A 221 -17.00 -6.09 -9.64
N MET A 222 -17.58 -5.48 -10.68
CA MET A 222 -17.73 -4.00 -10.76
C MET A 222 -18.50 -3.41 -9.56
N THR A 223 -19.40 -4.18 -8.96
CA THR A 223 -20.31 -3.74 -7.89
C THR A 223 -20.09 -4.45 -6.55
N SER A 224 -18.99 -5.21 -6.42
CA SER A 224 -18.65 -5.93 -5.18
C SER A 224 -17.13 -5.95 -5.00
N ILE A 225 -16.68 -5.35 -3.90
CA ILE A 225 -15.27 -5.36 -3.52
C ILE A 225 -14.81 -6.68 -2.90
N GLY A 226 -15.76 -7.53 -2.44
CA GLY A 226 -15.43 -8.77 -1.75
C GLY A 226 -14.61 -8.55 -0.46
N THR A 227 -13.78 -9.51 -0.11
CA THR A 227 -12.89 -9.45 1.08
C THR A 227 -11.41 -9.65 0.76
N GLU A 228 -11.09 -10.15 -0.42
CA GLU A 228 -9.74 -10.56 -0.79
C GLU A 228 -9.10 -9.67 -1.87
N GLY A 229 -9.89 -8.83 -2.56
CA GLY A 229 -9.42 -7.93 -3.60
C GLY A 229 -8.61 -6.74 -3.08
N ALA A 230 -7.96 -6.04 -4.00
CA ALA A 230 -7.11 -4.88 -3.73
C ALA A 230 -7.83 -3.78 -2.94
N VAL A 231 -9.11 -3.51 -3.28
CA VAL A 231 -9.93 -2.51 -2.57
C VAL A 231 -10.08 -2.89 -1.09
N ALA A 232 -10.52 -4.11 -0.81
CA ALA A 232 -10.73 -4.58 0.56
C ALA A 232 -9.42 -4.59 1.37
N LYS A 233 -8.28 -4.96 0.75
CA LYS A 233 -6.97 -4.93 1.41
C LYS A 233 -6.52 -3.51 1.71
N ALA A 234 -6.71 -2.57 0.78
CA ALA A 234 -6.39 -1.17 0.97
C ALA A 234 -7.25 -0.52 2.07
N GLN A 235 -8.57 -0.70 2.03
CA GLN A 235 -9.49 -0.21 3.06
C GLN A 235 -9.18 -0.80 4.45
N GLY A 236 -8.85 -2.08 4.52
CA GLY A 236 -8.54 -2.78 5.76
C GLY A 236 -7.23 -2.33 6.42
N MET A 237 -6.40 -1.49 5.76
CA MET A 237 -5.10 -1.11 6.31
C MET A 237 -5.24 -0.24 7.56
N TYR A 238 -6.04 0.83 7.51
CA TYR A 238 -6.22 1.76 8.64
C TYR A 238 -7.67 2.16 8.93
N THR A 239 -8.58 1.98 7.98
CA THR A 239 -9.98 2.40 8.15
C THR A 239 -10.62 1.74 9.37
N ASN A 240 -11.31 2.53 10.18
CA ASN A 240 -11.97 2.12 11.43
C ASN A 240 -11.01 1.58 12.53
N LYS A 241 -9.73 1.92 12.49
CA LYS A 241 -8.77 1.63 13.56
C LYS A 241 -8.60 2.87 14.44
N GLU A 242 -8.93 2.78 15.72
CA GLU A 242 -8.96 3.92 16.66
C GLU A 242 -7.60 4.60 16.86
N GLU A 243 -6.51 3.88 16.61
CA GLU A 243 -5.14 4.37 16.72
C GLU A 243 -4.82 5.42 15.64
N TYR A 244 -5.53 5.40 14.50
CA TYR A 244 -5.25 6.21 13.33
C TYR A 244 -6.40 7.19 13.04
N ALA A 245 -6.06 8.43 12.68
CA ALA A 245 -7.02 9.43 12.25
C ALA A 245 -7.00 9.60 10.72
N VAL A 246 -7.10 8.49 10.01
CA VAL A 246 -7.15 8.43 8.54
C VAL A 246 -8.13 7.37 8.07
N THR A 247 -8.64 7.55 6.87
CA THR A 247 -9.28 6.49 6.09
C THR A 247 -8.32 6.02 5.01
N SER A 248 -8.05 4.71 4.96
CA SER A 248 -7.26 4.10 3.89
C SER A 248 -8.15 3.57 2.78
N THR A 249 -7.72 3.73 1.54
CA THR A 249 -8.47 3.32 0.36
C THR A 249 -7.52 2.89 -0.76
N LEU A 250 -8.05 2.19 -1.76
CA LEU A 250 -7.37 2.06 -3.04
C LEU A 250 -7.29 3.44 -3.69
N ILE A 251 -6.17 3.76 -4.34
CA ILE A 251 -5.99 5.06 -5.00
C ILE A 251 -7.09 5.31 -6.05
N TYR A 252 -7.66 6.52 -6.08
CA TYR A 252 -8.61 6.94 -7.12
C TYR A 252 -7.89 7.49 -8.36
N GLY A 253 -8.54 7.41 -9.52
CA GLY A 253 -8.02 7.99 -10.76
C GLY A 253 -7.71 9.48 -10.64
N ALA A 254 -8.57 10.26 -9.96
CA ALA A 254 -8.33 11.68 -9.67
C ALA A 254 -7.08 11.91 -8.80
N GLN A 255 -6.80 11.00 -7.83
CA GLN A 255 -5.57 11.07 -7.02
C GLN A 255 -4.33 10.76 -7.87
N TRP A 256 -4.41 9.75 -8.74
CA TRP A 256 -3.32 9.43 -9.67
C TRP A 256 -3.02 10.60 -10.60
N ASP A 257 -4.04 11.18 -11.18
CA ASP A 257 -3.90 12.32 -12.09
C ASP A 257 -3.39 13.57 -11.36
N ALA A 258 -3.75 13.77 -10.08
CA ALA A 258 -3.17 14.82 -9.25
C ALA A 258 -1.67 14.60 -9.01
N ILE A 259 -1.21 13.36 -8.82
CA ILE A 259 0.22 13.01 -8.72
C ILE A 259 0.92 13.35 -10.04
N MET A 260 0.37 12.93 -11.18
CA MET A 260 0.95 13.22 -12.49
C MET A 260 1.05 14.74 -12.74
N ALA A 261 0.01 15.48 -12.41
CA ALA A 261 -0.02 16.95 -12.54
C ALA A 261 0.93 17.67 -11.57
N TRP A 262 1.21 17.08 -10.41
CA TRP A 262 2.20 17.61 -9.45
C TRP A 262 3.63 17.37 -9.93
N ILE A 263 3.89 16.23 -10.56
CA ILE A 263 5.21 15.90 -11.15
C ILE A 263 5.47 16.75 -12.39
N ASP A 264 4.49 16.83 -13.28
CA ASP A 264 4.55 17.62 -14.52
C ASP A 264 3.28 18.48 -14.68
N PRO A 265 3.32 19.76 -14.35
CA PRO A 265 2.15 20.64 -14.49
C PRO A 265 1.57 20.73 -15.91
N ALA A 266 2.36 20.43 -16.96
CA ALA A 266 1.87 20.40 -18.33
C ALA A 266 0.90 19.23 -18.58
N TYR A 267 0.87 18.23 -17.71
CA TYR A 267 -0.10 17.13 -17.72
C TYR A 267 -1.56 17.64 -17.73
N LYS A 268 -1.84 18.72 -17.02
CA LYS A 268 -3.19 19.36 -16.97
C LYS A 268 -3.67 19.89 -18.33
N THR A 269 -2.75 20.20 -19.22
CA THR A 269 -3.02 20.85 -20.51
C THR A 269 -2.60 20.01 -21.70
N THR A 270 -2.15 18.78 -21.44
CA THR A 270 -1.77 17.85 -22.52
C THR A 270 -0.56 18.23 -23.36
N SER A 271 0.22 19.14 -22.85
CA SER A 271 1.38 19.70 -23.57
C SER A 271 2.72 19.21 -23.00
N CYS A 272 2.74 18.03 -22.35
CA CYS A 272 3.97 17.44 -21.84
C CYS A 272 4.98 17.19 -22.95
N GLU A 273 6.23 17.51 -22.66
CA GLU A 273 7.35 17.18 -23.56
C GLU A 273 7.45 15.65 -23.75
N ALA A 274 7.99 15.23 -24.88
CA ALA A 274 8.05 13.81 -25.25
C ALA A 274 8.91 12.96 -24.29
N ASP A 275 9.89 13.58 -23.64
CA ASP A 275 10.82 12.97 -22.68
C ASP A 275 10.42 13.25 -21.22
N SER A 276 9.23 13.83 -20.96
CA SER A 276 8.73 14.03 -19.61
C SER A 276 8.38 12.69 -18.95
N PHE A 277 8.51 12.63 -17.63
CA PHE A 277 8.19 11.43 -16.85
C PHE A 277 6.79 10.85 -17.15
N VAL A 278 5.83 11.69 -17.41
CA VAL A 278 4.45 11.26 -17.69
C VAL A 278 4.26 10.66 -19.08
N ARG A 279 5.23 10.85 -20.01
CA ARG A 279 5.17 10.34 -21.39
C ARG A 279 6.21 9.26 -21.69
N ASP A 280 7.37 9.36 -21.07
CA ASP A 280 8.45 8.38 -21.18
C ASP A 280 9.07 8.17 -19.80
N SER A 281 8.67 7.11 -19.15
CA SER A 281 9.13 6.76 -17.81
C SER A 281 10.29 5.76 -17.80
N THR A 282 10.87 5.41 -18.97
CA THR A 282 11.88 4.34 -19.12
C THR A 282 13.04 4.46 -18.13
N GLY A 283 13.51 5.68 -17.84
CA GLY A 283 14.61 5.94 -16.89
C GLY A 283 14.19 6.00 -15.44
N LYS A 284 12.91 5.86 -15.12
CA LYS A 284 12.32 6.10 -13.79
C LYS A 284 11.45 4.96 -13.26
N GLY A 285 11.55 3.78 -13.89
CA GLY A 285 10.78 2.61 -13.49
C GLY A 285 11.46 1.30 -13.87
N ASN A 286 10.99 0.20 -13.29
CA ASN A 286 11.38 -1.15 -13.67
C ASN A 286 10.62 -1.54 -14.95
N TYR A 287 11.26 -1.37 -16.09
CA TYR A 287 10.75 -1.67 -17.42
C TYR A 287 11.66 -2.64 -18.17
N GLN A 288 11.20 -3.13 -19.31
CA GLN A 288 11.96 -4.06 -20.13
C GLN A 288 13.36 -3.52 -20.50
N GLU A 289 13.51 -2.21 -20.72
CA GLU A 289 14.78 -1.58 -21.09
C GLU A 289 15.55 -1.01 -19.89
N SER A 290 15.03 -1.08 -18.68
CA SER A 290 15.66 -0.47 -17.51
C SER A 290 17.08 -0.98 -17.32
N ALA A 291 18.00 -0.05 -17.11
CA ALA A 291 19.43 -0.35 -16.95
C ALA A 291 19.78 -0.96 -15.60
N ASN A 292 18.84 -1.01 -14.66
CA ASN A 292 19.10 -1.54 -13.33
C ASN A 292 19.25 -3.05 -13.37
N THR A 293 20.48 -3.51 -13.25
CA THR A 293 20.92 -4.89 -13.45
C THR A 293 20.68 -5.81 -12.26
N ASN A 294 20.09 -5.30 -11.17
CA ASN A 294 19.83 -6.10 -9.96
C ASN A 294 18.56 -6.94 -10.07
N THR A 295 17.72 -6.69 -11.07
CA THR A 295 16.62 -7.54 -11.46
C THR A 295 16.87 -8.09 -12.86
N TRP A 296 16.40 -9.31 -13.12
CA TRP A 296 16.36 -9.81 -14.50
C TRP A 296 15.46 -8.87 -15.31
N LYS A 297 15.95 -8.40 -16.44
CA LYS A 297 15.13 -7.61 -17.36
C LYS A 297 13.82 -8.35 -17.63
N GLY A 298 12.69 -7.70 -17.34
CA GLY A 298 11.38 -8.28 -17.57
C GLY A 298 10.83 -9.13 -16.42
N ASP A 299 11.27 -8.93 -15.17
CA ASP A 299 10.71 -9.56 -13.98
C ASP A 299 10.23 -8.52 -12.96
N VAL A 300 9.24 -8.89 -12.16
CA VAL A 300 8.76 -8.08 -11.03
C VAL A 300 9.86 -7.94 -9.99
N ALA A 301 10.13 -6.70 -9.59
CA ALA A 301 11.07 -6.38 -8.53
C ALA A 301 10.35 -6.22 -7.17
N THR A 302 11.12 -6.20 -6.07
CA THR A 302 10.59 -5.79 -4.76
C THR A 302 10.33 -4.28 -4.74
N CYS A 303 9.38 -3.83 -3.91
CA CYS A 303 9.02 -2.43 -3.74
C CYS A 303 10.25 -1.57 -3.46
N GLY A 304 10.41 -0.47 -4.18
CA GLY A 304 11.53 0.47 -3.97
C GLY A 304 12.91 -0.10 -4.27
N ILE A 305 13.05 -1.00 -5.24
CA ILE A 305 14.30 -1.67 -5.59
C ILE A 305 15.43 -0.71 -5.92
N SER A 306 15.13 0.45 -6.50
CA SER A 306 16.10 1.47 -6.90
C SER A 306 15.66 2.87 -6.51
N ASP A 307 16.62 3.67 -6.00
CA ASP A 307 16.39 5.09 -5.74
C ASP A 307 16.22 5.91 -7.03
N ASP A 308 16.67 5.40 -8.18
CA ASP A 308 16.42 6.00 -9.49
C ASP A 308 14.95 5.98 -9.90
N TYR A 309 14.17 5.06 -9.34
CA TYR A 309 12.73 4.89 -9.60
C TYR A 309 11.86 5.74 -8.67
N ARG A 310 12.47 6.65 -7.91
CA ARG A 310 11.81 7.58 -7.03
C ARG A 310 11.55 8.91 -7.72
N VAL A 311 10.30 9.39 -7.64
CA VAL A 311 9.88 10.72 -8.07
C VAL A 311 9.02 11.34 -6.97
N LYS A 312 9.34 12.55 -6.53
CA LYS A 312 8.61 13.24 -5.44
C LYS A 312 8.49 12.39 -4.15
N ASN A 313 9.53 11.69 -3.79
CA ASN A 313 9.56 10.74 -2.68
C ASN A 313 8.65 9.50 -2.82
N ILE A 314 7.99 9.31 -3.95
CA ILE A 314 7.19 8.13 -4.27
C ILE A 314 8.02 7.20 -5.16
N TYR A 315 8.05 5.92 -4.85
CA TYR A 315 8.74 4.89 -5.62
C TYR A 315 7.76 4.14 -6.53
N ASP A 316 8.28 3.62 -7.61
CA ASP A 316 7.59 2.68 -8.51
C ASP A 316 6.22 3.21 -9.00
N LEU A 317 6.09 4.54 -9.22
CA LEU A 317 4.95 5.12 -9.94
C LEU A 317 4.95 4.73 -11.42
N ALA A 318 6.06 4.18 -11.87
CA ALA A 318 6.31 3.84 -13.25
C ALA A 318 6.96 2.45 -13.33
N GLY A 319 6.40 1.58 -14.16
CA GLY A 319 6.88 0.22 -14.33
C GLY A 319 6.65 -0.66 -13.11
N ASN A 320 7.37 -1.73 -13.00
CA ASN A 320 7.25 -2.81 -12.04
C ASN A 320 5.91 -3.52 -12.15
N VAL A 321 4.84 -3.03 -11.52
CA VAL A 321 3.47 -3.53 -11.74
C VAL A 321 2.52 -2.38 -12.03
N GLU A 322 1.57 -2.59 -12.92
CA GLU A 322 0.40 -1.73 -13.07
C GLU A 322 -0.39 -1.75 -11.76
N GLU A 323 -1.01 -0.64 -11.41
CA GLU A 323 -1.69 -0.48 -10.14
C GLU A 323 -3.18 -0.26 -10.33
N TRP A 324 -4.00 -1.16 -9.78
CA TRP A 324 -5.45 -0.98 -9.74
C TRP A 324 -5.81 0.37 -9.10
N THR A 325 -6.81 1.01 -9.68
CA THR A 325 -7.43 2.23 -9.13
C THR A 325 -8.93 2.04 -8.93
N MET A 326 -9.57 2.96 -8.19
CA MET A 326 -11.04 2.98 -8.06
C MET A 326 -11.74 3.43 -9.36
N GLU A 327 -11.00 3.89 -10.35
CA GLU A 327 -11.53 4.35 -11.63
C GLU A 327 -12.13 3.20 -12.44
N ALA A 328 -13.20 3.47 -13.17
CA ALA A 328 -13.79 2.54 -14.14
C ALA A 328 -13.66 3.10 -15.57
N SER A 329 -13.31 2.26 -16.53
CA SER A 329 -13.27 2.64 -17.94
C SER A 329 -14.56 2.36 -18.69
N ASN A 330 -15.36 1.42 -18.20
CA ASN A 330 -16.68 1.05 -18.72
C ASN A 330 -17.42 0.16 -17.70
N THR A 331 -18.59 -0.36 -18.05
CA THR A 331 -19.40 -1.22 -17.16
C THR A 331 -18.79 -2.59 -16.84
N TYR A 332 -17.63 -2.91 -17.37
CA TYR A 332 -16.99 -4.23 -17.25
C TYR A 332 -15.54 -4.17 -16.77
N SER A 333 -14.93 -2.97 -16.75
CA SER A 333 -13.49 -2.84 -16.52
C SER A 333 -13.17 -1.76 -15.51
N ARG A 334 -12.33 -2.11 -14.53
CA ARG A 334 -11.63 -1.20 -13.64
C ARG A 334 -10.29 -0.82 -14.25
N VAL A 335 -9.85 0.38 -13.95
CA VAL A 335 -8.62 0.95 -14.50
C VAL A 335 -7.42 0.59 -13.63
N TYR A 336 -6.31 0.32 -14.29
CA TYR A 336 -4.97 0.27 -13.70
C TYR A 336 -4.04 1.28 -14.38
N ARG A 337 -3.00 1.69 -13.67
CA ARG A 337 -2.10 2.79 -14.03
C ARG A 337 -0.62 2.40 -13.82
N GLY A 338 0.29 3.17 -14.41
CA GLY A 338 1.72 3.11 -14.06
C GLY A 338 2.61 2.32 -15.00
N GLY A 339 2.04 1.43 -15.80
CA GLY A 339 2.81 0.51 -16.65
C GLY A 339 3.50 -0.61 -15.88
N HIS A 340 4.09 -1.58 -16.55
CA HIS A 340 4.69 -2.73 -15.92
C HIS A 340 6.04 -3.16 -16.52
N TYR A 341 6.73 -4.04 -15.78
CA TYR A 341 8.11 -4.47 -16.00
C TYR A 341 8.42 -5.03 -17.40
N SER A 342 7.45 -5.59 -18.12
CA SER A 342 7.70 -6.31 -19.38
C SER A 342 7.50 -5.49 -20.64
N LEU A 343 7.09 -4.21 -20.52
CA LEU A 343 6.92 -3.29 -21.62
C LEU A 343 7.90 -2.11 -21.57
N PRO A 344 8.10 -1.38 -22.68
CA PRO A 344 8.87 -0.15 -22.69
C PRO A 344 8.18 0.99 -21.91
N GLY A 345 8.96 1.76 -21.16
CA GLY A 345 8.42 2.92 -20.42
C GLY A 345 7.93 4.07 -21.28
N SER A 346 8.28 4.09 -22.58
CA SER A 346 7.77 5.05 -23.56
C SER A 346 6.39 4.65 -24.11
N THR A 347 6.07 3.36 -24.14
CA THR A 347 4.75 2.86 -24.56
C THR A 347 3.80 2.61 -23.39
N ASP A 348 4.36 2.44 -22.19
CA ASP A 348 3.64 2.08 -20.98
C ASP A 348 4.05 2.99 -19.80
N PRO A 349 3.96 4.34 -19.95
CA PRO A 349 4.49 5.29 -18.99
C PRO A 349 3.66 5.36 -17.70
N ALA A 350 4.16 6.11 -16.72
CA ALA A 350 3.46 6.35 -15.43
C ALA A 350 2.04 6.90 -15.61
N SER A 351 1.77 7.63 -16.68
CA SER A 351 0.43 8.16 -17.00
C SER A 351 -0.48 7.14 -17.68
N LEU A 352 0.02 5.95 -18.03
CA LEU A 352 -0.78 4.92 -18.68
C LEU A 352 -2.12 4.74 -17.97
N ARG A 353 -3.16 4.60 -18.76
CA ARG A 353 -4.51 4.27 -18.31
C ARG A 353 -5.01 3.13 -19.15
N ASN A 354 -5.17 1.98 -18.54
CA ASN A 354 -5.69 0.78 -19.20
C ASN A 354 -6.70 0.10 -18.24
N GLY A 355 -7.44 -0.89 -18.70
CA GLY A 355 -8.47 -1.49 -17.86
C GLY A 355 -8.70 -2.97 -18.14
N TYR A 356 -9.15 -3.67 -17.11
CA TYR A 356 -9.51 -5.08 -17.20
C TYR A 356 -10.67 -5.43 -16.26
N HIS A 357 -11.15 -6.67 -16.36
CA HIS A 357 -12.18 -7.18 -15.46
C HIS A 357 -11.75 -7.12 -13.99
N PRO A 358 -12.60 -6.67 -13.07
CA PRO A 358 -12.25 -6.48 -11.67
C PRO A 358 -11.89 -7.76 -10.92
N ASP A 359 -12.35 -8.92 -11.37
CA ASP A 359 -12.07 -10.24 -10.80
C ASP A 359 -10.80 -10.90 -11.35
N TYR A 360 -10.00 -10.17 -12.16
CA TYR A 360 -8.80 -10.71 -12.77
C TYR A 360 -7.62 -10.72 -11.79
N ASP A 361 -7.17 -11.91 -11.40
CA ASP A 361 -6.14 -12.12 -10.37
C ASP A 361 -4.95 -12.97 -10.83
N SER A 362 -4.88 -13.33 -12.10
CA SER A 362 -3.88 -14.28 -12.58
C SER A 362 -2.63 -13.65 -13.20
N TYR A 363 -2.66 -12.34 -13.51
CA TYR A 363 -1.55 -11.63 -14.13
C TYR A 363 -0.61 -11.04 -13.09
N ASP A 364 0.68 -11.32 -13.23
CA ASP A 364 1.70 -10.86 -12.29
C ASP A 364 2.17 -9.41 -12.51
N GLY A 365 1.79 -8.81 -13.62
CA GLY A 365 2.04 -7.40 -13.91
C GLY A 365 1.05 -6.43 -13.25
N ILE A 366 0.04 -6.89 -12.49
CA ILE A 366 -0.93 -6.02 -11.84
C ILE A 366 -0.88 -6.17 -10.32
N GLY A 367 -0.69 -5.04 -9.62
CA GLY A 367 -0.74 -4.86 -8.18
C GLY A 367 -1.67 -3.71 -7.80
N PHE A 368 -1.34 -2.95 -6.76
CA PHE A 368 -2.14 -1.80 -6.31
C PHE A 368 -1.34 -0.87 -5.40
N ARG A 369 -1.90 0.31 -5.11
CA ARG A 369 -1.34 1.28 -4.16
C ARG A 369 -2.42 1.82 -3.23
N VAL A 370 -2.06 2.01 -1.96
CA VAL A 370 -2.95 2.57 -0.93
C VAL A 370 -2.84 4.09 -0.92
N ALA A 371 -3.97 4.76 -0.75
CA ALA A 371 -4.04 6.18 -0.45
C ALA A 371 -4.71 6.40 0.91
N LEU A 372 -4.40 7.54 1.56
CA LEU A 372 -5.02 7.94 2.82
C LEU A 372 -5.64 9.32 2.64
N TYR A 373 -6.80 9.52 3.26
CA TYR A 373 -7.41 10.83 3.44
C TYR A 373 -7.81 11.04 4.91
N LEU A 374 -7.87 12.35 5.31
CA LEU A 374 -8.06 12.78 6.70
C LEU A 374 -9.53 12.98 7.04
#